data_22b194c8ed96697af09753c93a61c7e7
#
_entry.id   22b194c8ed96697af09753c93a61c7e7
#
_cell.length_a   1.000
_cell.length_b   1.000
_cell.length_c   1.000
_cell.angle_alpha   90.00
_cell.angle_beta   90.00
_cell.angle_gamma   90.00
#
_symmetry.space_group_name_H-M   'P 1'
#
loop_
_entity.id
_entity.type
_entity.pdbx_description
1 polymer ?
#
loop_
_entity_poly.entity_id
_entity_poly.type
_entity_poly.pdbx_seq_one_letter_code
_entity_poly.pdbx_strand_id
1 'polypeptide(L)'
;IDAEISLDDLPMNLVNGFVPDQIVGMDGYGNGTLSIKGKVSEPVVDGTIDLSKAAFVSVPYGVTMTIDEDPVKIVGSNVLFDNFSFYDKNKRPMVMNGYCDFSQLDNIMVNLSIKGEDILLIDAKETRRSEAYGKAFVNFYALVSGYLDRLDVKARLDVLPSTNLYYILKDSPITTDNRLKELVEFTDFRNEDYVPKELPKVDGMAVDFRIGIREGAHITCWLNTNHSNYLDIMGSGDLRMIYADDAL
;
A
#
# COMPACT_ATOMS: atom_id res chain seq x y z
N ILE A 1 -29.68 4.56 19.73
CA ILE A 1 -29.13 3.23 20.02
C ILE A 1 -28.41 3.30 21.35
N ASP A 2 -28.47 2.26 22.14
CA ASP A 2 -27.61 1.98 23.27
C ASP A 2 -27.37 0.47 23.25
N ALA A 3 -26.18 0.06 22.81
CA ALA A 3 -25.86 -1.32 22.59
C ALA A 3 -24.39 -1.60 22.96
N GLU A 4 -24.13 -2.80 23.43
CA GLU A 4 -22.80 -3.32 23.67
C GLU A 4 -22.58 -4.54 22.77
N ILE A 5 -21.46 -4.54 22.03
CA ILE A 5 -21.08 -5.64 21.15
C ILE A 5 -19.80 -6.26 21.69
N SER A 6 -19.85 -7.55 21.98
CA SER A 6 -18.66 -8.34 22.31
C SER A 6 -18.12 -8.99 21.04
N LEU A 7 -16.86 -8.80 20.77
CA LEU A 7 -16.11 -9.47 19.70
C LEU A 7 -15.36 -10.64 20.31
N ASP A 8 -15.61 -11.84 19.81
CA ASP A 8 -14.97 -13.07 20.27
C ASP A 8 -14.39 -13.79 19.04
N ASP A 9 -13.06 -13.80 18.94
CA ASP A 9 -12.29 -14.36 17.83
C ASP A 9 -12.80 -13.90 16.45
N LEU A 10 -13.11 -12.60 16.31
CA LEU A 10 -13.55 -12.04 15.04
C LEU A 10 -12.43 -12.17 14.01
N PRO A 11 -12.62 -12.92 12.90
CA PRO A 11 -11.56 -13.08 11.91
C PRO A 11 -11.26 -11.75 11.19
N MET A 12 -10.00 -11.31 11.24
CA MET A 12 -9.59 -10.04 10.63
C MET A 12 -9.59 -10.07 9.08
N ASN A 13 -9.64 -11.26 8.49
CA ASN A 13 -9.78 -11.41 7.04
C ASN A 13 -11.12 -10.87 6.48
N LEU A 14 -12.12 -10.60 7.33
CA LEU A 14 -13.36 -9.95 6.92
C LEU A 14 -13.13 -8.57 6.32
N VAL A 15 -12.06 -7.85 6.74
CA VAL A 15 -11.71 -6.54 6.17
C VAL A 15 -11.14 -6.64 4.76
N ASN A 16 -10.70 -7.82 4.32
CA ASN A 16 -10.12 -8.03 2.99
C ASN A 16 -11.13 -7.79 1.87
N GLY A 17 -12.44 -7.90 2.16
CA GLY A 17 -13.50 -7.57 1.20
C GLY A 17 -13.55 -6.09 0.81
N PHE A 18 -12.92 -5.21 1.58
CA PHE A 18 -12.82 -3.77 1.32
C PHE A 18 -11.52 -3.37 0.63
N VAL A 19 -10.58 -4.31 0.44
CA VAL A 19 -9.29 -4.06 -0.22
C VAL A 19 -9.41 -4.40 -1.71
N PRO A 20 -9.19 -3.45 -2.61
CA PRO A 20 -9.20 -3.71 -4.04
C PRO A 20 -8.12 -4.74 -4.42
N ASP A 21 -8.45 -5.64 -5.36
CA ASP A 21 -7.55 -6.58 -6.05
C ASP A 21 -6.83 -7.62 -5.17
N GLN A 22 -7.19 -7.75 -3.90
CA GLN A 22 -6.63 -8.75 -2.97
C GLN A 22 -5.08 -8.82 -2.94
N ILE A 23 -4.41 -7.72 -3.28
CA ILE A 23 -2.94 -7.65 -3.29
C ILE A 23 -2.39 -7.74 -1.87
N VAL A 24 -3.10 -7.14 -0.92
CA VAL A 24 -2.79 -7.18 0.51
C VAL A 24 -4.00 -7.68 1.26
N GLY A 25 -3.80 -8.62 2.16
CA GLY A 25 -4.82 -9.13 3.06
C GLY A 25 -4.44 -8.92 4.51
N MET A 26 -5.42 -8.95 5.38
CA MET A 26 -5.24 -9.01 6.82
C MET A 26 -5.59 -10.41 7.32
N ASP A 27 -4.79 -10.94 8.22
CA ASP A 27 -4.97 -12.24 8.88
C ASP A 27 -4.96 -12.05 10.40
N GLY A 28 -5.45 -13.06 11.14
CA GLY A 28 -5.53 -13.02 12.60
C GLY A 28 -6.94 -12.82 13.13
N TYR A 29 -7.05 -12.50 14.43
CA TYR A 29 -8.31 -12.39 15.13
C TYR A 29 -8.36 -11.11 15.96
N GLY A 30 -9.58 -10.56 16.12
CA GLY A 30 -9.86 -9.42 16.98
C GLY A 30 -10.82 -9.84 18.12
N ASN A 31 -10.48 -9.44 19.35
CA ASN A 31 -11.28 -9.64 20.54
C ASN A 31 -11.52 -8.30 21.21
N GLY A 32 -12.70 -8.10 21.81
CA GLY A 32 -12.94 -6.84 22.49
C GLY A 32 -14.40 -6.55 22.76
N THR A 33 -14.63 -5.36 23.29
CA THR A 33 -15.99 -4.88 23.56
C THR A 33 -16.16 -3.47 23.01
N LEU A 34 -17.23 -3.28 22.28
CA LEU A 34 -17.60 -1.98 21.68
C LEU A 34 -18.94 -1.54 22.27
N SER A 35 -18.97 -0.31 22.80
CA SER A 35 -20.19 0.37 23.21
C SER A 35 -20.63 1.30 22.09
N ILE A 36 -21.87 1.16 21.65
CA ILE A 36 -22.47 1.99 20.58
C ILE A 36 -23.63 2.79 21.17
N LYS A 37 -23.53 4.10 21.16
CA LYS A 37 -24.54 5.02 21.70
C LYS A 37 -24.93 6.09 20.68
N GLY A 38 -26.09 6.72 20.90
CA GLY A 38 -26.53 7.87 20.10
C GLY A 38 -27.58 7.53 19.05
N LYS A 39 -27.64 8.35 18.00
CA LYS A 39 -28.59 8.17 16.90
C LYS A 39 -28.07 7.13 15.92
N VAL A 40 -28.97 6.48 15.17
CA VAL A 40 -28.59 5.50 14.11
C VAL A 40 -27.77 6.16 13.01
N SER A 41 -28.07 7.43 12.70
CA SER A 41 -27.34 8.20 11.67
C SER A 41 -25.99 8.75 12.12
N GLU A 42 -25.78 8.84 13.45
CA GLU A 42 -24.57 9.43 14.05
C GLU A 42 -24.21 8.58 15.30
N PRO A 43 -23.81 7.32 15.14
CA PRO A 43 -23.46 6.48 16.27
C PRO A 43 -22.13 6.93 16.88
N VAL A 44 -22.06 6.97 18.21
CA VAL A 44 -20.82 7.12 18.95
C VAL A 44 -20.37 5.75 19.39
N VAL A 45 -19.18 5.35 18.94
CA VAL A 45 -18.58 4.06 19.23
C VAL A 45 -17.35 4.27 20.12
N ASP A 46 -17.32 3.57 21.25
CA ASP A 46 -16.19 3.53 22.18
C ASP A 46 -15.82 2.07 22.46
N GLY A 47 -14.53 1.79 22.63
CA GLY A 47 -14.09 0.47 23.03
C GLY A 47 -12.63 0.19 22.69
N THR A 48 -12.27 -1.09 22.79
CA THR A 48 -10.94 -1.60 22.46
C THR A 48 -11.05 -2.90 21.70
N ILE A 49 -10.11 -3.13 20.80
CA ILE A 49 -9.97 -4.39 20.07
C ILE A 49 -8.54 -4.89 20.30
N ASP A 50 -8.42 -6.02 20.99
CA ASP A 50 -7.18 -6.76 21.17
C ASP A 50 -6.93 -7.60 19.92
N LEU A 51 -5.79 -7.41 19.27
CA LEU A 51 -5.42 -8.14 18.07
C LEU A 51 -4.57 -9.36 18.44
N SER A 52 -4.98 -10.54 17.96
CA SER A 52 -4.28 -11.80 18.20
C SER A 52 -3.79 -12.38 16.89
N LYS A 53 -2.48 -12.69 16.81
CA LYS A 53 -1.81 -13.23 15.62
C LYS A 53 -2.08 -12.39 14.36
N ALA A 54 -2.32 -11.10 14.54
CA ALA A 54 -2.67 -10.22 13.44
C ALA A 54 -1.45 -9.94 12.55
N ALA A 55 -1.67 -9.95 11.25
CA ALA A 55 -0.64 -9.66 10.27
C ALA A 55 -1.24 -9.10 8.98
N PHE A 56 -0.51 -8.20 8.32
CA PHE A 56 -0.71 -7.91 6.92
C PHE A 56 0.07 -8.90 6.08
N VAL A 57 -0.58 -9.47 5.07
CA VAL A 57 0.01 -10.48 4.20
C VAL A 57 -0.19 -10.07 2.74
N SER A 58 0.89 -10.09 1.98
CA SER A 58 0.83 -9.97 0.52
C SER A 58 1.52 -11.15 -0.12
N VAL A 59 0.74 -12.11 -0.58
CA VAL A 59 1.24 -13.35 -1.19
C VAL A 59 2.06 -13.07 -2.46
N PRO A 60 1.63 -12.19 -3.38
CA PRO A 60 2.38 -11.92 -4.60
C PRO A 60 3.80 -11.38 -4.35
N TYR A 61 3.99 -10.63 -3.28
CA TYR A 61 5.26 -9.99 -2.94
C TYR A 61 6.00 -10.67 -1.78
N GLY A 62 5.45 -11.77 -1.24
CA GLY A 62 6.04 -12.49 -0.11
C GLY A 62 6.16 -11.64 1.15
N VAL A 63 5.30 -10.64 1.30
CA VAL A 63 5.28 -9.74 2.46
C VAL A 63 4.46 -10.35 3.57
N THR A 64 4.99 -10.32 4.78
CA THR A 64 4.24 -10.58 6.01
C THR A 64 4.73 -9.59 7.05
N MET A 65 3.84 -8.72 7.51
CA MET A 65 4.10 -7.78 8.58
C MET A 65 3.20 -8.11 9.76
N THR A 66 3.79 -8.62 10.82
CA THR A 66 3.06 -8.93 12.05
C THR A 66 2.69 -7.65 12.78
N ILE A 67 1.48 -7.61 13.31
CA ILE A 67 0.97 -6.48 14.08
C ILE A 67 1.32 -6.69 15.56
N ASP A 68 1.56 -5.58 16.27
CA ASP A 68 1.77 -5.60 17.72
C ASP A 68 0.49 -6.08 18.44
N GLU A 69 0.67 -6.68 19.61
CA GLU A 69 -0.46 -7.14 20.44
C GLU A 69 -1.10 -5.99 21.25
N ASP A 70 -0.65 -4.75 21.05
CA ASP A 70 -1.26 -3.60 21.69
C ASP A 70 -2.70 -3.37 21.20
N PRO A 71 -3.65 -3.10 22.12
CA PRO A 71 -5.05 -2.95 21.75
C PRO A 71 -5.28 -1.69 20.90
N VAL A 72 -6.05 -1.87 19.85
CA VAL A 72 -6.57 -0.75 19.05
C VAL A 72 -7.69 -0.07 19.83
N LYS A 73 -7.52 1.22 20.10
CA LYS A 73 -8.48 2.04 20.85
C LYS A 73 -9.45 2.74 19.91
N ILE A 74 -10.71 2.70 20.28
CA ILE A 74 -11.79 3.44 19.61
C ILE A 74 -12.39 4.39 20.64
N VAL A 75 -12.35 5.69 20.36
CA VAL A 75 -12.85 6.75 21.25
C VAL A 75 -13.69 7.73 20.44
N GLY A 76 -14.97 7.83 20.77
CA GLY A 76 -15.90 8.74 20.09
C GLY A 76 -15.94 8.49 18.57
N SER A 77 -16.01 7.22 18.13
CA SER A 77 -15.96 6.80 16.72
C SER A 77 -14.65 7.12 15.99
N ASN A 78 -13.55 7.33 16.73
CA ASN A 78 -12.21 7.45 16.19
C ASN A 78 -11.38 6.22 16.53
N VAL A 79 -10.87 5.52 15.52
CA VAL A 79 -9.81 4.53 15.70
C VAL A 79 -8.50 5.28 15.89
N LEU A 80 -7.84 5.09 17.02
CA LEU A 80 -6.61 5.79 17.37
C LEU A 80 -5.39 4.89 17.21
N PHE A 81 -4.39 5.40 16.53
CA PHE A 81 -3.09 4.76 16.36
C PHE A 81 -2.02 5.61 17.06
N ASP A 82 -1.50 5.12 18.16
CA ASP A 82 -0.44 5.77 18.93
C ASP A 82 0.77 4.83 19.00
N ASN A 83 1.78 5.10 18.19
CA ASN A 83 2.95 4.24 17.99
C ASN A 83 2.57 2.79 17.63
N PHE A 84 1.49 2.64 16.89
CA PHE A 84 1.02 1.33 16.44
C PHE A 84 2.04 0.71 15.48
N SER A 85 2.54 -0.48 15.83
CA SER A 85 3.71 -1.03 15.16
C SER A 85 3.40 -2.28 14.35
N PHE A 86 3.97 -2.31 13.15
CA PHE A 86 4.03 -3.48 12.29
C PHE A 86 5.48 -3.95 12.23
N TYR A 87 5.72 -5.25 12.26
CA TYR A 87 7.06 -5.81 12.24
C TYR A 87 7.27 -6.68 11.01
N ASP A 88 8.37 -6.43 10.29
CA ASP A 88 8.80 -7.31 9.21
C ASP A 88 9.32 -8.65 9.76
N LYS A 89 9.74 -9.56 8.87
CA LYS A 89 10.35 -10.85 9.25
C LYS A 89 11.60 -10.70 10.11
N ASN A 90 12.32 -9.59 10.00
CA ASN A 90 13.53 -9.29 10.74
C ASN A 90 13.22 -8.59 12.08
N LYS A 91 11.95 -8.45 12.44
CA LYS A 91 11.45 -7.75 13.63
C LYS A 91 11.80 -6.25 13.63
N ARG A 92 11.91 -5.63 12.46
CA ARG A 92 12.07 -4.19 12.33
C ARG A 92 10.70 -3.52 12.32
N PRO A 93 10.53 -2.48 13.13
CA PRO A 93 9.23 -1.82 13.26
C PRO A 93 8.97 -0.84 12.12
N MET A 94 7.77 -0.87 11.61
CA MET A 94 7.15 0.20 10.87
C MET A 94 6.03 0.77 11.77
N VAL A 95 6.14 2.04 12.14
CA VAL A 95 5.29 2.68 13.14
C VAL A 95 4.26 3.55 12.46
N MET A 96 3.00 3.41 12.87
CA MET A 96 1.87 4.22 12.42
C MET A 96 1.32 5.06 13.57
N ASN A 97 1.06 6.34 13.28
CA ASN A 97 0.42 7.27 14.18
C ASN A 97 -0.73 8.00 13.48
N GLY A 98 -1.75 8.36 14.24
CA GLY A 98 -2.86 9.14 13.74
C GLY A 98 -4.22 8.54 14.09
N TYR A 99 -5.21 8.78 13.24
CA TYR A 99 -6.57 8.32 13.50
C TYR A 99 -7.37 8.09 12.22
N CYS A 100 -8.45 7.34 12.37
CA CYS A 100 -9.51 7.16 11.40
C CYS A 100 -10.85 7.49 12.07
N ASP A 101 -11.48 8.60 11.65
CA ASP A 101 -12.78 9.05 12.15
C ASP A 101 -13.91 8.50 11.28
N PHE A 102 -14.73 7.64 11.86
CA PHE A 102 -15.91 7.05 11.24
C PHE A 102 -17.22 7.48 11.92
N SER A 103 -17.22 8.63 12.62
CA SER A 103 -18.42 9.20 13.23
C SER A 103 -19.54 9.48 12.21
N GLN A 104 -19.14 9.68 10.94
CA GLN A 104 -20.02 9.78 9.78
C GLN A 104 -19.63 8.67 8.80
N LEU A 105 -20.43 7.60 8.74
CA LEU A 105 -20.11 6.42 7.92
C LEU A 105 -20.03 6.71 6.42
N ASP A 106 -20.77 7.72 5.95
CA ASP A 106 -20.73 8.16 4.54
C ASP A 106 -19.54 9.09 4.26
N ASN A 107 -18.79 9.51 5.29
CA ASN A 107 -17.74 10.52 5.18
C ASN A 107 -16.59 10.24 6.16
N ILE A 108 -15.98 9.08 6.02
CA ILE A 108 -14.89 8.62 6.90
C ILE A 108 -13.64 9.43 6.60
N MET A 109 -13.05 10.04 7.64
CA MET A 109 -11.83 10.84 7.53
C MET A 109 -10.62 10.08 8.08
N VAL A 110 -9.52 10.15 7.36
CA VAL A 110 -8.25 9.50 7.71
C VAL A 110 -7.15 10.54 7.88
N ASN A 111 -6.33 10.40 8.91
CA ASN A 111 -5.10 11.18 9.10
C ASN A 111 -4.05 10.27 9.73
N LEU A 112 -3.14 9.77 8.90
CA LEU A 112 -2.14 8.78 9.30
C LEU A 112 -0.75 9.20 8.86
N SER A 113 0.23 8.94 9.71
CA SER A 113 1.65 8.96 9.36
C SER A 113 2.25 7.58 9.61
N ILE A 114 3.02 7.10 8.63
CA ILE A 114 3.66 5.78 8.69
C ILE A 114 5.16 5.98 8.46
N LYS A 115 5.99 5.37 9.30
CA LYS A 115 7.45 5.43 9.18
C LYS A 115 8.07 4.08 9.48
N GLY A 116 9.01 3.66 8.63
CA GLY A 116 9.84 2.48 8.85
C GLY A 116 11.24 2.67 8.30
N GLU A 117 12.24 2.10 8.97
CA GLU A 117 13.63 2.16 8.56
C GLU A 117 14.20 0.75 8.38
N ASP A 118 14.87 0.53 7.25
CA ASP A 118 15.49 -0.74 6.86
C ASP A 118 14.50 -1.93 6.90
N ILE A 119 13.29 -1.68 6.43
CA ILE A 119 12.21 -2.67 6.40
C ILE A 119 12.44 -3.65 5.25
N LEU A 120 12.34 -4.94 5.51
CA LEU A 120 12.28 -5.98 4.49
C LEU A 120 10.87 -5.98 3.87
N LEU A 121 10.69 -5.17 2.82
CA LEU A 121 9.41 -4.98 2.18
C LEU A 121 9.04 -6.14 1.24
N ILE A 122 10.01 -6.74 0.57
CA ILE A 122 9.81 -7.90 -0.31
C ILE A 122 10.78 -8.99 0.11
N ASP A 123 10.29 -10.23 0.25
CA ASP A 123 11.08 -11.45 0.48
C ASP A 123 10.38 -12.62 -0.21
N ALA A 124 10.35 -12.58 -1.52
CA ALA A 124 9.66 -13.56 -2.34
C ALA A 124 10.64 -14.42 -3.13
N LYS A 125 10.30 -15.70 -3.28
CA LYS A 125 10.94 -16.58 -4.23
C LYS A 125 10.27 -16.47 -5.59
N GLU A 126 11.03 -16.69 -6.64
CA GLU A 126 10.48 -16.76 -7.98
C GLU A 126 9.43 -17.87 -8.10
N THR A 127 8.29 -17.55 -8.68
CA THR A 127 7.22 -18.47 -9.04
C THR A 127 6.67 -18.10 -10.42
N ARG A 128 5.92 -19.00 -11.07
CA ARG A 128 5.27 -18.70 -12.35
C ARG A 128 4.29 -17.51 -12.30
N ARG A 129 3.84 -17.11 -11.12
CA ARG A 129 2.89 -16.02 -10.90
C ARG A 129 3.55 -14.76 -10.35
N SER A 130 4.85 -14.81 -10.02
CA SER A 130 5.54 -13.65 -9.47
C SER A 130 5.55 -12.50 -10.46
N GLU A 131 5.34 -11.30 -9.96
CA GLU A 131 5.62 -10.04 -10.62
C GLU A 131 6.91 -9.42 -10.10
N ALA A 132 7.18 -9.66 -8.82
CA ALA A 132 8.44 -9.30 -8.21
C ALA A 132 8.92 -10.46 -7.32
N TYR A 133 10.24 -10.66 -7.25
CA TYR A 133 10.87 -11.64 -6.38
C TYR A 133 12.27 -11.17 -5.97
N GLY A 134 12.88 -11.84 -4.98
CA GLY A 134 14.13 -11.42 -4.37
C GLY A 134 13.89 -10.74 -3.05
N LYS A 135 14.77 -9.80 -2.69
CA LYS A 135 14.68 -9.05 -1.43
C LYS A 135 14.76 -7.57 -1.70
N ALA A 136 13.82 -6.82 -1.10
CA ALA A 136 13.84 -5.37 -1.10
C ALA A 136 13.84 -4.82 0.32
N PHE A 137 14.88 -4.06 0.65
CA PHE A 137 15.00 -3.32 1.90
C PHE A 137 14.79 -1.84 1.63
N VAL A 138 13.95 -1.23 2.45
CA VAL A 138 13.53 0.16 2.22
C VAL A 138 13.47 0.97 3.50
N ASN A 139 13.70 2.29 3.37
CA ASN A 139 13.15 3.25 4.31
C ASN A 139 11.84 3.75 3.73
N PHE A 140 10.80 3.77 4.54
CA PHE A 140 9.47 4.17 4.13
C PHE A 140 8.94 5.27 5.02
N TYR A 141 8.33 6.27 4.40
CA TYR A 141 7.59 7.32 5.07
C TYR A 141 6.35 7.66 4.25
N ALA A 142 5.20 7.73 4.90
CA ALA A 142 3.96 8.14 4.26
C ALA A 142 3.12 9.02 5.17
N LEU A 143 2.42 9.98 4.56
CA LEU A 143 1.33 10.75 5.13
C LEU A 143 0.09 10.47 4.29
N VAL A 144 -0.98 10.08 4.94
CA VAL A 144 -2.29 9.85 4.32
C VAL A 144 -3.30 10.73 5.05
N SER A 145 -3.97 11.60 4.33
CA SER A 145 -4.95 12.50 4.93
C SER A 145 -6.12 12.75 3.98
N GLY A 146 -7.29 13.02 4.55
CA GLY A 146 -8.51 13.32 3.81
C GLY A 146 -9.63 12.32 4.05
N TYR A 147 -10.68 12.46 3.27
CA TYR A 147 -11.81 11.53 3.28
C TYR A 147 -11.50 10.31 2.41
N LEU A 148 -12.11 9.14 2.72
CA LEU A 148 -11.84 7.89 1.98
C LEU A 148 -12.13 8.00 0.47
N ASP A 149 -13.05 8.86 0.08
CA ASP A 149 -13.38 9.16 -1.32
C ASP A 149 -12.45 10.22 -1.93
N ARG A 150 -11.59 10.86 -1.10
CA ARG A 150 -10.66 11.93 -1.52
C ARG A 150 -9.44 11.97 -0.61
N LEU A 151 -8.51 11.06 -0.85
CA LEU A 151 -7.28 10.95 -0.06
C LEU A 151 -6.11 11.73 -0.70
N ASP A 152 -5.37 12.48 0.13
CA ASP A 152 -4.05 13.03 -0.20
C ASP A 152 -2.98 12.10 0.40
N VAL A 153 -2.21 11.47 -0.47
CA VAL A 153 -1.15 10.52 -0.10
C VAL A 153 0.21 11.09 -0.51
N LYS A 154 1.05 11.38 0.47
CA LYS A 154 2.44 11.77 0.26
C LYS A 154 3.35 10.68 0.80
N ALA A 155 4.08 10.02 -0.07
CA ALA A 155 4.94 8.92 0.33
C ALA A 155 6.35 9.04 -0.25
N ARG A 156 7.32 8.56 0.53
CA ARG A 156 8.72 8.40 0.14
C ARG A 156 9.18 6.99 0.48
N LEU A 157 9.82 6.36 -0.49
CA LEU A 157 10.43 5.06 -0.36
C LEU A 157 11.88 5.16 -0.85
N ASP A 158 12.84 4.94 0.05
CA ASP A 158 14.25 4.84 -0.30
C ASP A 158 14.66 3.37 -0.35
N VAL A 159 14.99 2.88 -1.54
CA VAL A 159 15.49 1.51 -1.77
C VAL A 159 16.94 1.44 -1.33
N LEU A 160 17.24 0.55 -0.39
CA LEU A 160 18.52 0.47 0.29
C LEU A 160 19.55 -0.41 -0.47
N PRO A 161 20.86 -0.23 -0.21
CA PRO A 161 21.94 -0.97 -0.87
C PRO A 161 21.86 -2.49 -0.75
N SER A 162 21.23 -3.00 0.32
CA SER A 162 21.03 -4.44 0.56
C SER A 162 19.96 -5.07 -0.32
N THR A 163 19.29 -4.28 -1.16
CA THR A 163 18.23 -4.75 -2.07
C THR A 163 18.83 -5.49 -3.26
N ASN A 164 18.23 -6.66 -3.54
CA ASN A 164 18.44 -7.43 -4.77
C ASN A 164 17.06 -7.92 -5.23
N LEU A 165 16.45 -7.16 -6.14
CA LEU A 165 15.07 -7.31 -6.56
C LEU A 165 15.00 -7.60 -8.05
N TYR A 166 14.13 -8.54 -8.42
CA TYR A 166 13.76 -8.86 -9.78
C TYR A 166 12.30 -8.50 -9.99
N TYR A 167 12.01 -7.76 -11.05
CA TYR A 167 10.67 -7.37 -11.45
C TYR A 167 10.36 -7.91 -12.85
N ILE A 168 9.18 -8.50 -13.03
CA ILE A 168 8.75 -9.09 -14.30
C ILE A 168 7.63 -8.24 -14.88
N LEU A 169 7.89 -7.60 -16.01
CA LEU A 169 6.88 -6.90 -16.80
C LEU A 169 6.00 -7.92 -17.53
N LYS A 170 4.83 -8.25 -16.98
CA LYS A 170 3.91 -9.22 -17.59
C LYS A 170 3.13 -8.64 -18.76
N ASP A 171 2.75 -7.38 -18.67
CA ASP A 171 1.91 -6.66 -19.63
C ASP A 171 2.67 -5.56 -20.40
N SER A 172 3.98 -5.74 -20.56
CA SER A 172 4.74 -4.78 -21.36
C SER A 172 4.29 -4.87 -22.81
N PRO A 173 3.95 -3.74 -23.44
CA PRO A 173 3.72 -3.67 -24.86
C PRO A 173 4.92 -4.14 -25.69
N ILE A 174 6.10 -4.26 -25.06
CA ILE A 174 7.33 -4.81 -25.67
C ILE A 174 7.27 -6.34 -25.80
N THR A 175 6.37 -7.05 -25.07
CA THR A 175 6.31 -8.52 -25.08
C THR A 175 5.48 -9.12 -26.19
N THR A 176 4.75 -8.33 -26.96
CA THR A 176 4.01 -8.80 -28.13
C THR A 176 4.60 -8.18 -29.41
N ASP A 177 5.21 -9.01 -30.23
CA ASP A 177 5.84 -8.65 -31.53
C ASP A 177 4.93 -7.81 -32.47
N ASN A 178 3.64 -7.80 -32.24
CA ASN A 178 2.66 -7.04 -33.03
C ASN A 178 2.32 -5.64 -32.49
N ARG A 179 2.73 -5.29 -31.25
CA ARG A 179 2.48 -3.97 -30.65
C ARG A 179 3.67 -3.02 -30.74
N LEU A 180 4.83 -3.48 -31.11
CA LEU A 180 5.99 -2.60 -31.40
C LEU A 180 5.66 -1.58 -32.49
N LYS A 181 4.76 -1.91 -33.44
CA LYS A 181 4.32 -0.98 -34.47
C LYS A 181 3.34 0.09 -33.95
N GLU A 182 2.65 -0.17 -32.85
CA GLU A 182 1.74 0.80 -32.21
C GLU A 182 2.46 1.67 -31.16
N LEU A 183 3.63 1.23 -30.66
CA LEU A 183 4.41 1.95 -29.66
C LEU A 183 5.52 2.80 -30.22
N VAL A 184 5.99 2.50 -31.43
CA VAL A 184 6.85 3.42 -32.20
C VAL A 184 5.94 4.25 -33.08
N GLU A 185 5.11 5.06 -32.51
CA GLU A 185 4.59 6.24 -33.18
C GLU A 185 5.78 7.20 -33.31
N PHE A 186 6.33 7.25 -34.52
CA PHE A 186 7.24 8.34 -34.89
C PHE A 186 6.41 9.61 -34.84
N THR A 187 6.42 10.27 -33.69
CA THR A 187 5.78 11.57 -33.52
C THR A 187 6.54 12.52 -34.44
N ASP A 188 5.92 12.86 -35.54
CA ASP A 188 6.39 14.01 -36.33
C ASP A 188 6.15 15.24 -35.44
N PHE A 189 7.21 15.78 -34.85
CA PHE A 189 7.19 16.97 -33.99
C PHE A 189 6.65 18.23 -34.69
N ARG A 190 6.13 18.10 -35.90
CA ARG A 190 5.46 19.14 -36.67
C ARG A 190 3.93 19.10 -36.58
N ASN A 191 3.35 18.07 -35.94
CA ASN A 191 1.92 17.96 -35.75
C ASN A 191 1.52 18.40 -34.35
N GLU A 192 0.77 19.48 -34.24
CA GLU A 192 0.28 20.09 -33.00
C GLU A 192 -0.86 19.30 -32.33
N ASP A 193 -1.26 18.13 -32.85
CA ASP A 193 -2.37 17.31 -32.34
C ASP A 193 -1.89 16.12 -31.48
N TYR A 194 -0.86 16.32 -30.64
CA TYR A 194 -0.50 15.30 -29.64
C TYR A 194 -1.55 15.27 -28.52
N VAL A 195 -2.42 14.30 -28.55
CA VAL A 195 -3.31 13.97 -27.42
C VAL A 195 -2.51 13.07 -26.45
N PRO A 196 -2.16 13.55 -25.25
CA PRO A 196 -1.51 12.71 -24.25
C PRO A 196 -2.37 11.49 -23.94
N LYS A 197 -1.79 10.29 -23.95
CA LYS A 197 -2.49 9.08 -23.55
C LYS A 197 -2.89 9.23 -22.09
N GLU A 198 -4.18 9.20 -21.80
CA GLU A 198 -4.69 9.30 -20.43
C GLU A 198 -4.10 8.15 -19.59
N LEU A 199 -3.41 8.52 -18.51
CA LEU A 199 -2.96 7.56 -17.51
C LEU A 199 -4.20 6.98 -16.79
N PRO A 200 -4.15 5.72 -16.30
CA PRO A 200 -5.26 5.15 -15.55
C PRO A 200 -5.58 6.04 -14.35
N LYS A 201 -6.82 6.51 -14.26
CA LYS A 201 -7.30 7.34 -13.17
C LYS A 201 -7.59 6.43 -11.97
N VAL A 202 -7.01 6.76 -10.82
CA VAL A 202 -7.41 6.20 -9.53
C VAL A 202 -8.36 7.22 -8.92
N ASP A 203 -9.65 7.03 -9.10
CA ASP A 203 -10.67 7.97 -8.63
C ASP A 203 -10.53 8.20 -7.11
N GLY A 204 -10.61 9.46 -6.68
CA GLY A 204 -10.62 9.82 -5.28
C GLY A 204 -9.26 9.85 -4.58
N MET A 205 -8.12 9.88 -5.30
CA MET A 205 -6.80 9.97 -4.69
C MET A 205 -5.89 11.00 -5.37
N ALA A 206 -5.24 11.84 -4.57
CA ALA A 206 -4.06 12.60 -4.98
C ALA A 206 -2.82 11.94 -4.37
N VAL A 207 -1.83 11.60 -5.20
CA VAL A 207 -0.62 10.88 -4.77
C VAL A 207 0.64 11.64 -5.20
N ASP A 208 1.51 11.99 -4.26
CA ASP A 208 2.90 12.43 -4.50
C ASP A 208 3.83 11.35 -3.94
N PHE A 209 4.32 10.49 -4.81
CA PHE A 209 5.16 9.36 -4.44
C PHE A 209 6.58 9.57 -4.95
N ARG A 210 7.56 9.46 -4.04
CA ARG A 210 8.98 9.58 -4.34
C ARG A 210 9.68 8.27 -4.04
N ILE A 211 10.45 7.80 -5.02
CA ILE A 211 11.29 6.61 -4.89
C ILE A 211 12.74 7.05 -5.06
N GLY A 212 13.54 6.89 -4.01
CA GLY A 212 14.98 7.05 -4.06
C GLY A 212 15.66 5.69 -4.17
N ILE A 213 16.51 5.50 -5.17
CA ILE A 213 17.37 4.32 -5.28
C ILE A 213 18.74 4.70 -4.74
N ARG A 214 19.25 3.96 -3.75
CA ARG A 214 20.55 4.22 -3.14
C ARG A 214 21.64 3.41 -3.84
N GLU A 215 22.83 3.97 -3.92
CA GLU A 215 24.00 3.30 -4.49
C GLU A 215 24.22 1.94 -3.82
N GLY A 216 24.39 0.87 -4.61
CA GLY A 216 24.50 -0.51 -4.16
C GLY A 216 23.21 -1.31 -4.23
N ALA A 217 22.06 -0.67 -4.43
CA ALA A 217 20.81 -1.39 -4.74
C ALA A 217 20.90 -1.99 -6.14
N HIS A 218 20.44 -3.24 -6.27
CA HIS A 218 20.41 -3.97 -7.53
C HIS A 218 18.97 -4.33 -7.88
N ILE A 219 18.49 -3.84 -9.02
CA ILE A 219 17.14 -4.10 -9.51
C ILE A 219 17.24 -4.59 -10.96
N THR A 220 16.84 -5.83 -11.20
CA THR A 220 16.73 -6.39 -12.54
C THR A 220 15.27 -6.37 -12.98
N CYS A 221 15.00 -5.72 -14.10
CA CYS A 221 13.67 -5.68 -14.70
C CYS A 221 13.63 -6.62 -15.92
N TRP A 222 12.93 -7.73 -15.80
CA TRP A 222 12.66 -8.64 -16.93
C TRP A 222 11.59 -8.01 -17.83
N LEU A 223 11.94 -7.80 -19.09
CA LEU A 223 11.03 -7.19 -20.08
C LEU A 223 10.04 -8.20 -20.67
N ASN A 224 10.20 -9.47 -20.31
CA ASN A 224 9.32 -10.56 -20.74
C ASN A 224 9.33 -11.69 -19.72
N THR A 225 8.29 -12.52 -19.79
CA THR A 225 8.08 -13.64 -18.86
C THR A 225 9.00 -14.84 -19.09
N ASN A 226 9.71 -14.90 -20.22
CA ASN A 226 10.69 -15.96 -20.53
C ASN A 226 12.12 -15.57 -20.15
N HIS A 227 12.31 -14.41 -19.50
CA HIS A 227 13.60 -13.90 -19.01
C HIS A 227 14.69 -13.75 -20.10
N SER A 228 14.28 -13.57 -21.36
CA SER A 228 15.25 -13.42 -22.46
C SER A 228 15.81 -12.01 -22.60
N ASN A 229 15.06 -10.99 -22.15
CA ASN A 229 15.46 -9.60 -22.20
C ASN A 229 15.27 -8.95 -20.85
N TYR A 230 16.24 -8.18 -20.42
CA TYR A 230 16.19 -7.49 -19.12
C TYR A 230 16.89 -6.13 -19.17
N LEU A 231 16.52 -5.29 -18.23
CA LEU A 231 17.23 -4.08 -17.84
C LEU A 231 17.80 -4.30 -16.44
N ASP A 232 19.09 -4.04 -16.32
CA ASP A 232 19.80 -4.13 -15.05
C ASP A 232 20.09 -2.71 -14.55
N ILE A 233 19.51 -2.38 -13.41
CA ILE A 233 19.57 -1.04 -12.83
C ILE A 233 20.47 -1.11 -11.61
N MET A 234 21.67 -0.56 -11.76
CA MET A 234 22.63 -0.35 -10.69
C MET A 234 22.99 1.13 -10.64
N GLY A 235 23.01 1.69 -9.42
CA GLY A 235 23.35 3.10 -9.24
C GLY A 235 22.45 3.79 -8.24
N SER A 236 22.34 5.10 -8.35
CA SER A 236 21.48 5.92 -7.51
C SER A 236 20.66 6.87 -8.36
N GLY A 237 19.46 7.17 -7.88
CA GLY A 237 18.56 8.10 -8.55
C GLY A 237 17.30 8.33 -7.76
N ASP A 238 16.59 9.39 -8.10
CA ASP A 238 15.30 9.73 -7.52
C ASP A 238 14.23 9.79 -8.61
N LEU A 239 13.12 9.11 -8.39
CA LEU A 239 11.92 9.16 -9.21
C LEU A 239 10.82 9.84 -8.42
N ARG A 240 10.05 10.69 -9.07
CA ARG A 240 8.85 11.29 -8.49
C ARG A 240 7.67 11.02 -9.39
N MET A 241 6.63 10.48 -8.81
CA MET A 241 5.35 10.25 -9.47
C MET A 241 4.30 11.11 -8.78
N ILE A 242 3.65 11.97 -9.56
CA ILE A 242 2.53 12.78 -9.09
C ILE A 242 1.31 12.31 -9.85
N TYR A 243 0.29 11.97 -9.09
CA TYR A 243 -1.01 11.64 -9.60
C TYR A 243 -2.02 12.53 -8.88
N ALA A 244 -2.83 13.25 -9.61
CA ALA A 244 -3.93 14.04 -9.07
C ALA A 244 -5.18 13.75 -9.89
N ASP A 245 -6.29 13.55 -9.21
CA ASP A 245 -7.59 13.54 -9.87
C ASP A 245 -7.95 14.97 -10.25
N ASP A 246 -8.29 15.22 -11.53
CA ASP A 246 -8.68 16.54 -12.04
C ASP A 246 -10.06 17.04 -11.49
N ALA A 247 -10.63 16.33 -10.53
CA ALA A 247 -11.90 16.65 -9.87
C ALA A 247 -11.76 17.53 -8.60
N LEU A 248 -10.59 18.19 -8.44
CA LEU A 248 -10.34 19.16 -7.36
C LEU A 248 -10.47 20.59 -7.86
#